data_1eddb05fea771c325c4624ca8625d305
#
_entry.id   1eddb05fea771c325c4624ca8625d305
#
_cell.length_a   1.000
_cell.length_b   1.000
_cell.length_c   1.000
_cell.angle_alpha   90.00
_cell.angle_beta   90.00
_cell.angle_gamma   90.00
#
_symmetry.space_group_name_H-M   'P 1'
#
loop_
_entity.id
_entity.type
_entity.pdbx_description
1 polymer ?
#
loop_
_entity_poly.entity_id
_entity_poly.type
_entity_poly.pdbx_seq_one_letter_code
_entity_poly.pdbx_strand_id
1 'polypeptide(L)'
;MGRKRRNANTGSNSSRAGSIPGGSVGAGRGVSRGGGSVAGPVAGRYVTSTGEVELRPDLYVADGWEVFVNGVPSSHISADPLRLEYEYMRWIAAGCEAVIDSRLDASRLRVTHLGGGACSLARYFAARYPSARQTVVEVDAELARLVREWFDLPRAPRLKIRVGDARAVADGFRPGSRDVVIRDVFVGAVTPRPVTTMEFLAAVRRGLGPSGLYVANCGDHADLRLARSELRTMATVFARVGVIADPPMLKGRRYGNIVLLASDGGLPVAGDGVSAQLTKQLLAGAVPAQYRDDVWTRAFMAAGGRVLYDDPGVGLCHEL
;
A
#
# COMPACT_ATOMS: atom_id res chain seq x y z
N MET A 1 34.50 -55.54 -2.25
CA MET A 1 35.41 -55.66 -3.41
C MET A 1 35.36 -54.28 -4.07
N GLY A 2 36.31 -53.52 -4.10
CA GLY A 2 37.72 -53.42 -4.39
C GLY A 2 37.93 -52.11 -5.10
N ARG A 3 38.55 -51.23 -4.48
CA ARG A 3 39.94 -50.71 -4.53
C ARG A 3 40.28 -49.79 -5.72
N LYS A 4 40.61 -48.51 -5.34
CA LYS A 4 41.92 -47.80 -5.56
C LYS A 4 42.14 -47.24 -7.01
N ARG A 5 42.80 -46.12 -7.27
CA ARG A 5 43.78 -45.22 -6.66
C ARG A 5 43.91 -43.94 -7.48
N ARG A 6 44.08 -42.80 -6.88
CA ARG A 6 45.20 -41.79 -6.95
C ARG A 6 45.96 -41.64 -8.27
N ASN A 7 46.07 -40.38 -8.74
CA ASN A 7 47.39 -39.77 -8.80
C ASN A 7 47.34 -38.25 -8.92
N ALA A 8 48.21 -37.60 -8.17
CA ALA A 8 48.55 -36.18 -8.22
C ALA A 8 49.68 -35.99 -9.27
N ASN A 9 49.75 -34.81 -9.84
CA ASN A 9 51.10 -34.30 -10.24
C ASN A 9 51.14 -32.77 -10.16
N THR A 10 52.15 -32.32 -9.50
CA THR A 10 52.68 -30.98 -9.25
C THR A 10 53.49 -30.50 -10.43
N GLY A 11 53.56 -29.20 -10.64
CA GLY A 11 54.48 -28.57 -11.58
C GLY A 11 54.51 -27.04 -11.41
N SER A 12 55.53 -26.59 -10.75
CA SER A 12 55.89 -25.21 -10.40
C SER A 12 56.67 -24.48 -11.52
N ASN A 13 56.73 -23.14 -11.32
CA ASN A 13 57.84 -22.21 -11.79
C ASN A 13 57.48 -21.38 -13.04
N SER A 14 57.83 -20.13 -13.16
CA SER A 14 58.64 -19.13 -12.46
C SER A 14 58.54 -17.81 -13.22
N SER A 15 58.48 -16.73 -12.46
CA SER A 15 58.97 -15.36 -12.70
C SER A 15 59.54 -14.96 -14.08
N ARG A 16 59.11 -13.76 -14.58
CA ARG A 16 60.04 -12.69 -14.97
C ARG A 16 59.34 -11.33 -15.08
N ALA A 17 60.00 -10.36 -14.51
CA ALA A 17 59.70 -8.94 -14.53
C ALA A 17 60.10 -8.31 -15.89
N GLY A 18 59.42 -7.25 -16.30
CA GLY A 18 59.77 -6.44 -17.44
C GLY A 18 59.11 -5.05 -17.36
N SER A 19 59.98 -4.05 -17.37
CA SER A 19 59.82 -2.64 -17.01
C SER A 19 58.99 -1.81 -17.99
N ILE A 20 58.55 -0.65 -17.48
CA ILE A 20 57.83 0.49 -18.04
C ILE A 20 58.63 1.18 -19.18
N PRO A 21 57.94 1.90 -20.12
CA PRO A 21 58.00 3.34 -20.00
C PRO A 21 56.69 4.09 -20.31
N GLY A 22 56.61 5.26 -19.73
CA GLY A 22 55.49 6.16 -19.65
C GLY A 22 55.12 6.89 -20.96
N GLY A 23 53.94 7.48 -20.93
CA GLY A 23 53.38 8.35 -21.95
C GLY A 23 52.23 9.15 -21.41
N SER A 24 52.32 10.42 -21.52
CA SER A 24 51.66 11.53 -20.89
C SER A 24 50.20 11.81 -21.29
N VAL A 25 49.44 12.29 -20.33
CA VAL A 25 48.47 13.42 -20.34
C VAL A 25 47.32 13.41 -21.36
N GLY A 26 46.11 13.23 -20.82
CA GLY A 26 44.86 13.62 -21.45
C GLY A 26 43.81 13.93 -20.37
N ALA A 27 43.70 15.20 -19.96
CA ALA A 27 42.72 15.66 -19.01
C ALA A 27 41.33 15.69 -19.65
N GLY A 28 40.55 14.61 -19.47
CA GLY A 28 39.12 14.57 -19.75
C GLY A 28 38.37 14.90 -18.49
N ARG A 29 37.84 16.13 -18.33
CA ARG A 29 36.88 16.49 -17.29
C ARG A 29 35.57 15.74 -17.54
N GLY A 30 35.47 14.56 -17.02
CA GLY A 30 34.17 13.85 -16.85
C GLY A 30 33.39 14.54 -15.75
N VAL A 31 32.33 15.27 -16.10
CA VAL A 31 31.32 15.74 -15.15
C VAL A 31 30.61 14.52 -14.67
N SER A 32 31.00 13.99 -13.53
CA SER A 32 30.21 13.00 -12.79
C SER A 32 28.92 13.68 -12.31
N ARG A 33 27.83 13.40 -12.98
CA ARG A 33 26.48 13.69 -12.42
C ARG A 33 26.37 12.92 -11.12
N GLY A 34 26.40 13.63 -10.01
CA GLY A 34 26.25 13.09 -8.68
C GLY A 34 24.93 12.34 -8.55
N GLY A 35 24.98 11.03 -8.61
CA GLY A 35 23.97 10.16 -8.02
C GLY A 35 24.11 10.32 -6.51
N GLY A 36 23.21 11.08 -5.88
CA GLY A 36 23.17 11.14 -4.43
C GLY A 36 22.96 9.71 -3.92
N SER A 37 23.90 9.19 -3.18
CA SER A 37 23.77 7.95 -2.41
C SER A 37 22.58 8.13 -1.50
N VAL A 38 21.53 7.32 -1.66
CA VAL A 38 20.44 7.22 -0.70
C VAL A 38 21.09 6.69 0.59
N ALA A 39 21.08 7.50 1.65
CA ALA A 39 21.48 7.04 2.96
C ALA A 39 20.46 5.95 3.35
N GLY A 40 20.90 4.68 3.42
CA GLY A 40 20.00 3.56 3.77
C GLY A 40 19.32 3.75 5.12
N PRO A 41 18.33 2.92 5.45
CA PRO A 41 17.61 2.99 6.71
C PRO A 41 18.53 2.74 7.91
N VAL A 42 18.40 3.56 8.95
CA VAL A 42 19.11 3.39 10.22
C VAL A 42 18.05 3.21 11.32
N ALA A 43 18.23 2.17 12.15
CA ALA A 43 17.32 1.92 13.27
C ALA A 43 17.34 3.09 14.25
N GLY A 44 16.17 3.52 14.73
CA GLY A 44 16.08 4.64 15.65
C GLY A 44 14.68 5.26 15.72
N ARG A 45 14.60 6.34 16.51
CA ARG A 45 13.40 7.16 16.66
C ARG A 45 13.62 8.51 16.02
N TYR A 46 12.64 8.96 15.30
CA TYR A 46 12.69 10.18 14.50
C TYR A 46 11.48 11.05 14.83
N VAL A 47 11.72 12.30 15.17
CA VAL A 47 10.65 13.28 15.34
C VAL A 47 10.11 13.65 13.96
N THR A 48 8.80 13.65 13.82
CA THR A 48 8.11 13.95 12.57
C THR A 48 7.07 15.07 12.76
N SER A 49 6.39 15.47 11.68
CA SER A 49 5.41 16.56 11.74
C SER A 49 4.17 16.22 12.59
N THR A 50 3.87 14.92 12.78
CA THR A 50 2.67 14.46 13.50
C THR A 50 2.99 13.65 14.76
N GLY A 51 4.27 13.60 15.17
CA GLY A 51 4.70 12.88 16.37
C GLY A 51 6.05 12.22 16.22
N GLU A 52 6.14 10.93 16.50
CA GLU A 52 7.37 10.14 16.43
C GLU A 52 7.22 8.95 15.51
N VAL A 53 8.25 8.66 14.73
CA VAL A 53 8.37 7.42 13.96
C VAL A 53 9.54 6.62 14.49
N GLU A 54 9.30 5.36 14.79
CA GLU A 54 10.36 4.40 15.13
C GLU A 54 10.59 3.45 13.95
N LEU A 55 11.85 3.32 13.55
CA LEU A 55 12.32 2.42 12.50
C LEU A 55 13.13 1.28 13.13
N ARG A 56 12.69 0.05 12.92
CA ARG A 56 13.33 -1.16 13.44
C ARG A 56 13.66 -2.13 12.32
N PRO A 57 14.82 -2.83 12.37
CA PRO A 57 15.05 -3.97 11.51
C PRO A 57 14.08 -5.10 11.90
N ASP A 58 13.53 -5.80 10.90
CA ASP A 58 12.76 -7.01 11.15
C ASP A 58 13.72 -8.16 11.52
N LEU A 59 13.40 -8.87 12.58
CA LEU A 59 14.22 -9.97 13.08
C LEU A 59 14.04 -11.28 12.27
N TYR A 60 12.98 -11.37 11.49
CA TYR A 60 12.57 -12.59 10.77
C TYR A 60 12.69 -12.48 9.25
N VAL A 61 12.74 -11.25 8.75
CA VAL A 61 12.82 -10.97 7.30
C VAL A 61 14.15 -10.29 7.02
N ALA A 62 15.04 -10.99 6.32
CA ALA A 62 16.30 -10.41 5.87
C ALA A 62 16.03 -9.12 5.07
N ASP A 63 16.77 -8.05 5.38
CA ASP A 63 16.59 -6.72 4.80
C ASP A 63 15.18 -6.12 5.01
N GLY A 64 14.42 -6.65 5.98
CA GLY A 64 13.12 -6.16 6.39
C GLY A 64 13.21 -5.02 7.41
N TRP A 65 12.25 -4.09 7.32
CA TRP A 65 12.13 -2.95 8.22
C TRP A 65 10.69 -2.74 8.64
N GLU A 66 10.50 -2.60 9.94
CA GLU A 66 9.22 -2.23 10.56
C GLU A 66 9.21 -0.73 10.86
N VAL A 67 8.12 -0.07 10.50
CA VAL A 67 7.88 1.35 10.75
C VAL A 67 6.71 1.49 11.69
N PHE A 68 6.95 2.09 12.85
CA PHE A 68 5.93 2.41 13.84
C PHE A 68 5.69 3.92 13.83
N VAL A 69 4.44 4.34 13.77
CA VAL A 69 4.05 5.74 13.87
C VAL A 69 3.31 5.95 15.19
N ASN A 70 3.84 6.81 16.05
CA ASN A 70 3.32 7.05 17.41
C ASN A 70 3.11 5.75 18.21
N GLY A 71 4.05 4.81 18.10
CA GLY A 71 4.03 3.52 18.78
C GLY A 71 3.12 2.46 18.16
N VAL A 72 2.40 2.77 17.07
CA VAL A 72 1.52 1.83 16.36
C VAL A 72 2.23 1.27 15.12
N PRO A 73 2.23 -0.05 14.87
CA PRO A 73 2.74 -0.63 13.64
C PRO A 73 2.01 -0.02 12.43
N SER A 74 2.76 0.59 11.51
CA SER A 74 2.21 1.30 10.36
C SER A 74 2.58 0.64 9.03
N SER A 75 3.83 0.23 8.89
CA SER A 75 4.31 -0.31 7.62
C SER A 75 5.41 -1.33 7.84
N HIS A 76 5.56 -2.24 6.89
CA HIS A 76 6.71 -3.11 6.74
C HIS A 76 7.27 -2.97 5.33
N ILE A 77 8.59 -2.85 5.23
CA ILE A 77 9.32 -2.77 3.96
C ILE A 77 10.37 -3.86 3.93
N SER A 78 10.44 -4.62 2.86
CA SER A 78 11.52 -5.57 2.57
C SER A 78 12.21 -5.24 1.25
N ALA A 79 13.30 -5.93 0.93
CA ALA A 79 13.99 -5.77 -0.36
C ALA A 79 13.05 -6.11 -1.53
N ASP A 80 12.25 -7.17 -1.41
CA ASP A 80 11.24 -7.53 -2.42
C ASP A 80 10.00 -6.63 -2.31
N PRO A 81 9.70 -5.77 -3.30
CA PRO A 81 8.54 -4.90 -3.29
C PRO A 81 7.21 -5.66 -3.42
N LEU A 82 7.22 -6.91 -3.89
CA LEU A 82 6.01 -7.75 -4.00
C LEU A 82 5.67 -8.46 -2.70
N ARG A 83 6.52 -8.37 -1.69
CA ARG A 83 6.27 -8.92 -0.37
C ARG A 83 5.52 -7.92 0.50
N LEU A 84 4.33 -8.31 0.96
CA LEU A 84 3.52 -7.56 1.91
C LEU A 84 3.38 -8.40 3.20
N GLU A 85 3.95 -7.93 4.31
CA GLU A 85 3.90 -8.67 5.58
C GLU A 85 2.56 -8.55 6.29
N TYR A 86 1.94 -7.37 6.27
CA TYR A 86 0.65 -7.18 6.92
C TYR A 86 -0.48 -7.84 6.11
N GLU A 87 -1.30 -8.64 6.79
CA GLU A 87 -2.38 -9.39 6.17
C GLU A 87 -3.37 -8.50 5.43
N TYR A 88 -3.76 -7.36 6.01
CA TYR A 88 -4.72 -6.45 5.39
C TYR A 88 -4.18 -5.81 4.10
N MET A 89 -2.87 -5.55 4.03
CA MET A 89 -2.24 -5.04 2.80
C MET A 89 -2.28 -6.09 1.68
N ARG A 90 -2.08 -7.38 2.02
CA ARG A 90 -2.27 -8.48 1.05
C ARG A 90 -3.72 -8.57 0.57
N TRP A 91 -4.69 -8.37 1.47
CA TRP A 91 -6.11 -8.38 1.11
C TRP A 91 -6.49 -7.19 0.24
N ILE A 92 -5.97 -5.98 0.52
CA ILE A 92 -6.12 -4.80 -0.35
C ILE A 92 -5.53 -5.10 -1.73
N ALA A 93 -4.30 -5.63 -1.79
CA ALA A 93 -3.64 -5.98 -3.05
C ALA A 93 -4.49 -6.98 -3.85
N ALA A 94 -4.90 -8.09 -3.23
CA ALA A 94 -5.73 -9.11 -3.88
C ALA A 94 -7.06 -8.57 -4.40
N GLY A 95 -7.76 -7.75 -3.61
CA GLY A 95 -9.02 -7.11 -4.01
C GLY A 95 -8.84 -6.13 -5.17
N CYS A 96 -7.76 -5.35 -5.16
CA CYS A 96 -7.40 -4.45 -6.25
C CYS A 96 -7.04 -5.23 -7.53
N GLU A 97 -6.18 -6.24 -7.43
CA GLU A 97 -5.76 -7.06 -8.57
C GLU A 97 -6.94 -7.74 -9.25
N ALA A 98 -7.87 -8.31 -8.47
CA ALA A 98 -9.08 -8.92 -9.01
C ALA A 98 -9.88 -7.98 -9.91
N VAL A 99 -9.94 -6.69 -9.55
CA VAL A 99 -10.64 -5.67 -10.34
C VAL A 99 -9.78 -5.11 -11.46
N ILE A 100 -8.50 -4.82 -11.21
CA ILE A 100 -7.58 -4.27 -12.20
C ILE A 100 -7.43 -5.27 -13.36
N ASP A 101 -7.05 -6.51 -13.06
CA ASP A 101 -6.75 -7.52 -14.07
C ASP A 101 -8.00 -7.95 -14.86
N SER A 102 -9.21 -7.77 -14.30
CA SER A 102 -10.46 -8.13 -14.98
C SER A 102 -11.01 -7.04 -15.90
N ARG A 103 -10.76 -5.74 -15.65
CA ARG A 103 -11.50 -4.68 -16.35
C ARG A 103 -10.83 -3.30 -16.44
N LEU A 104 -9.67 -3.09 -15.82
CA LEU A 104 -8.94 -1.81 -15.93
C LEU A 104 -7.76 -1.95 -16.88
N ASP A 105 -7.37 -0.85 -17.49
CA ASP A 105 -6.18 -0.82 -18.35
C ASP A 105 -4.91 -0.65 -17.49
N ALA A 106 -4.21 -1.74 -17.21
CA ALA A 106 -2.99 -1.76 -16.42
C ALA A 106 -1.87 -0.90 -17.03
N SER A 107 -1.89 -0.65 -18.35
CA SER A 107 -0.87 0.17 -19.02
C SER A 107 -1.01 1.67 -18.75
N ARG A 108 -2.18 2.12 -18.29
CA ARG A 108 -2.51 3.53 -18.02
C ARG A 108 -3.04 3.76 -16.60
N LEU A 109 -2.89 2.77 -15.73
CA LEU A 109 -3.46 2.75 -14.39
C LEU A 109 -2.99 3.92 -13.53
N ARG A 110 -3.94 4.57 -12.86
CA ARG A 110 -3.72 5.69 -11.93
C ARG A 110 -4.24 5.30 -10.55
N VAL A 111 -3.33 5.03 -9.63
CA VAL A 111 -3.65 4.64 -8.26
C VAL A 111 -3.35 5.82 -7.32
N THR A 112 -4.28 6.11 -6.42
CA THR A 112 -4.08 7.08 -5.35
C THR A 112 -4.19 6.35 -4.02
N HIS A 113 -3.16 6.51 -3.19
CA HIS A 113 -3.11 6.01 -1.82
C HIS A 113 -3.33 7.20 -0.89
N LEU A 114 -4.42 7.20 -0.16
CA LEU A 114 -4.72 8.15 0.92
C LEU A 114 -4.24 7.51 2.22
N GLY A 115 -3.21 8.11 2.82
CA GLY A 115 -2.34 7.50 3.80
C GLY A 115 -1.14 6.83 3.13
N GLY A 116 0.06 7.21 3.52
CA GLY A 116 1.30 6.75 2.90
C GLY A 116 2.09 5.78 3.74
N GLY A 117 2.26 6.09 5.01
CA GLY A 117 3.22 5.41 5.85
C GLY A 117 4.57 5.27 5.15
N ALA A 118 5.16 4.08 5.14
CA ALA A 118 6.39 3.82 4.40
C ALA A 118 6.17 3.43 2.93
N CYS A 119 5.00 3.69 2.35
CA CYS A 119 4.66 3.41 0.94
C CYS A 119 4.68 1.92 0.54
N SER A 120 4.44 0.98 1.46
CA SER A 120 4.48 -0.47 1.16
C SER A 120 3.55 -0.86 0.02
N LEU A 121 2.27 -0.48 0.08
CA LEU A 121 1.30 -0.74 -0.98
C LEU A 121 1.67 -0.04 -2.30
N ALA A 122 2.13 1.20 -2.24
CA ALA A 122 2.50 1.94 -3.45
C ALA A 122 3.75 1.33 -4.15
N ARG A 123 4.74 0.83 -3.37
CA ARG A 123 5.85 0.05 -3.90
C ARG A 123 5.37 -1.23 -4.56
N TYR A 124 4.48 -1.95 -3.89
CA TYR A 124 3.89 -3.18 -4.42
C TYR A 124 3.22 -2.94 -5.77
N PHE A 125 2.30 -1.97 -5.86
CA PHE A 125 1.61 -1.67 -7.11
C PHE A 125 2.55 -1.14 -8.20
N ALA A 126 3.60 -0.39 -7.85
CA ALA A 126 4.60 0.05 -8.82
C ALA A 126 5.45 -1.10 -9.38
N ALA A 127 5.65 -2.17 -8.62
CA ALA A 127 6.32 -3.40 -9.07
C ALA A 127 5.37 -4.30 -9.87
N ARG A 128 4.14 -4.50 -9.38
CA ARG A 128 3.13 -5.35 -10.00
C ARG A 128 2.60 -4.79 -11.34
N TYR A 129 2.49 -3.45 -11.42
CA TYR A 129 2.04 -2.73 -12.61
C TYR A 129 3.06 -1.64 -12.98
N PRO A 130 4.15 -1.98 -13.70
CA PRO A 130 5.27 -1.07 -13.93
C PRO A 130 4.92 0.22 -14.70
N SER A 131 3.86 0.21 -15.49
CA SER A 131 3.35 1.37 -16.22
C SER A 131 2.39 2.25 -15.41
N ALA A 132 1.95 1.79 -14.23
CA ALA A 132 1.01 2.52 -13.38
C ALA A 132 1.65 3.77 -12.79
N ARG A 133 0.81 4.80 -12.58
CA ARG A 133 1.19 6.03 -11.89
C ARG A 133 0.59 6.03 -10.49
N GLN A 134 1.46 6.01 -9.48
CA GLN A 134 1.07 6.03 -8.08
C GLN A 134 1.14 7.46 -7.55
N THR A 135 0.09 7.90 -6.84
CA THR A 135 0.11 9.11 -6.02
C THR A 135 -0.15 8.69 -4.57
N VAL A 136 0.81 8.90 -3.71
CA VAL A 136 0.68 8.71 -2.27
C VAL A 136 0.40 10.06 -1.65
N VAL A 137 -0.62 10.15 -0.81
CA VAL A 137 -0.96 11.34 -0.01
C VAL A 137 -0.60 11.04 1.43
N GLU A 138 0.34 11.80 1.98
CA GLU A 138 0.81 11.66 3.35
C GLU A 138 0.74 13.02 4.04
N VAL A 139 0.13 13.06 5.22
CA VAL A 139 -0.03 14.29 5.98
C VAL A 139 1.28 14.72 6.65
N ASP A 140 2.09 13.76 7.05
CA ASP A 140 3.37 13.99 7.71
C ASP A 140 4.47 14.28 6.68
N ALA A 141 4.86 15.54 6.58
CA ALA A 141 5.87 15.99 5.63
C ALA A 141 7.25 15.40 5.92
N GLU A 142 7.59 15.26 7.20
CA GLU A 142 8.88 14.72 7.62
C GLU A 142 8.94 13.21 7.39
N LEU A 143 7.88 12.47 7.70
CA LEU A 143 7.79 11.06 7.35
C LEU A 143 7.93 10.85 5.83
N ALA A 144 7.23 11.64 5.03
CA ALA A 144 7.30 11.58 3.57
C ALA A 144 8.73 11.81 3.03
N ARG A 145 9.51 12.68 3.69
CA ARG A 145 10.93 12.92 3.38
C ARG A 145 11.79 11.71 3.79
N LEU A 146 11.67 11.27 5.04
CA LEU A 146 12.45 10.18 5.62
C LEU A 146 12.27 8.86 4.86
N VAL A 147 11.05 8.51 4.48
CA VAL A 147 10.75 7.28 3.72
C VAL A 147 11.50 7.26 2.37
N ARG A 148 11.67 8.42 1.72
CA ARG A 148 12.46 8.51 0.50
C ARG A 148 13.97 8.42 0.73
N GLU A 149 14.43 8.74 1.92
CA GLU A 149 15.84 8.61 2.29
C GLU A 149 16.17 7.19 2.74
N TRP A 150 15.24 6.55 3.43
CA TRP A 150 15.45 5.19 3.93
C TRP A 150 15.32 4.14 2.85
N PHE A 151 14.36 4.29 1.93
CA PHE A 151 13.98 3.23 1.02
C PHE A 151 14.08 3.66 -0.44
N ASP A 152 14.50 2.72 -1.29
CA ASP A 152 14.49 2.91 -2.75
C ASP A 152 13.05 2.90 -3.27
N LEU A 153 12.42 4.07 -3.27
CA LEU A 153 11.09 4.27 -3.82
C LEU A 153 11.16 4.70 -5.28
N PRO A 154 10.33 4.15 -6.17
CA PRO A 154 10.25 4.64 -7.55
C PRO A 154 10.02 6.15 -7.59
N ARG A 155 10.67 6.83 -8.55
CA ARG A 155 10.51 8.28 -8.75
C ARG A 155 9.26 8.58 -9.59
N ALA A 156 8.77 9.83 -9.52
CA ALA A 156 7.72 10.32 -10.39
C ALA A 156 8.11 10.10 -11.87
N PRO A 157 7.15 9.75 -12.76
CA PRO A 157 5.71 9.66 -12.51
C PRO A 157 5.23 8.32 -11.91
N ARG A 158 6.12 7.31 -11.75
CA ARG A 158 5.74 5.99 -11.26
C ARG A 158 5.25 6.03 -9.82
N LEU A 159 5.91 6.78 -8.93
CA LEU A 159 5.47 7.01 -7.56
C LEU A 159 5.76 8.46 -7.16
N LYS A 160 4.71 9.23 -6.92
CA LYS A 160 4.76 10.60 -6.41
C LYS A 160 4.20 10.61 -4.98
N ILE A 161 4.96 11.12 -4.02
CA ILE A 161 4.44 11.46 -2.69
C ILE A 161 3.99 12.93 -2.72
N ARG A 162 2.78 13.17 -2.29
CA ARG A 162 2.18 14.48 -2.09
C ARG A 162 1.91 14.67 -0.61
N VAL A 163 2.57 15.62 -0.01
CA VAL A 163 2.25 16.04 1.36
C VAL A 163 0.91 16.78 1.36
N GLY A 164 0.02 16.36 2.25
CA GLY A 164 -1.30 16.96 2.39
C GLY A 164 -2.30 16.09 3.13
N ASP A 165 -3.38 16.71 3.54
CA ASP A 165 -4.51 16.02 4.18
C ASP A 165 -5.31 15.19 3.16
N ALA A 166 -5.67 13.98 3.53
CA ALA A 166 -6.36 13.01 2.66
C ALA A 166 -7.75 13.51 2.22
N ARG A 167 -8.50 14.16 3.12
CA ARG A 167 -9.82 14.73 2.83
C ARG A 167 -9.70 15.89 1.85
N ALA A 168 -8.86 16.86 2.13
CA ALA A 168 -8.65 18.03 1.28
C ALA A 168 -8.16 17.64 -0.13
N VAL A 169 -7.30 16.62 -0.22
CA VAL A 169 -6.84 16.12 -1.51
C VAL A 169 -7.96 15.43 -2.29
N ALA A 170 -8.82 14.64 -1.62
CA ALA A 170 -9.95 13.96 -2.25
C ALA A 170 -11.00 14.97 -2.75
N ASP A 171 -11.28 16.01 -1.98
CA ASP A 171 -12.20 17.10 -2.38
C ASP A 171 -11.75 17.81 -3.66
N GLY A 172 -10.43 17.88 -3.90
CA GLY A 172 -9.83 18.42 -5.12
C GLY A 172 -9.71 17.44 -6.30
N PHE A 173 -10.26 16.24 -6.25
CA PHE A 173 -10.18 15.30 -7.37
C PHE A 173 -10.95 15.81 -8.60
N ARG A 174 -10.28 15.81 -9.75
CA ARG A 174 -10.93 16.06 -11.05
C ARG A 174 -11.74 14.83 -11.46
N PRO A 175 -12.91 14.99 -12.06
CA PRO A 175 -13.73 13.88 -12.52
C PRO A 175 -12.95 12.88 -13.39
N GLY A 176 -13.11 11.59 -13.12
CA GLY A 176 -12.52 10.49 -13.87
C GLY A 176 -10.99 10.49 -13.93
N SER A 177 -10.31 11.16 -13.00
CA SER A 177 -8.85 11.28 -12.99
C SER A 177 -8.13 10.16 -12.24
N ARG A 178 -8.84 9.20 -11.69
CA ARG A 178 -8.35 8.06 -10.89
C ARG A 178 -9.00 6.78 -11.35
N ASP A 179 -8.27 5.69 -11.26
CA ASP A 179 -8.79 4.35 -11.58
C ASP A 179 -8.97 3.54 -10.29
N VAL A 180 -8.04 3.72 -9.34
CA VAL A 180 -8.11 3.11 -8.00
C VAL A 180 -7.80 4.17 -6.95
N VAL A 181 -8.60 4.22 -5.88
CA VAL A 181 -8.33 5.00 -4.68
C VAL A 181 -8.33 4.05 -3.48
N ILE A 182 -7.21 4.02 -2.74
CA ILE A 182 -7.02 3.22 -1.54
C ILE A 182 -6.97 4.18 -0.36
N ARG A 183 -7.81 3.98 0.66
CA ARG A 183 -7.75 4.71 1.92
C ARG A 183 -7.20 3.79 3.02
N ASP A 184 -6.04 4.17 3.54
CA ASP A 184 -5.39 3.54 4.68
C ASP A 184 -4.90 4.64 5.63
N VAL A 185 -5.86 5.40 6.19
CA VAL A 185 -5.62 6.59 7.02
C VAL A 185 -6.05 6.31 8.44
N PHE A 186 -5.11 6.48 9.37
CA PHE A 186 -5.33 6.29 10.79
C PHE A 186 -4.72 7.43 11.60
N VAL A 187 -5.35 7.75 12.72
CA VAL A 187 -4.78 8.54 13.82
C VAL A 187 -4.77 7.62 15.05
N GLY A 188 -3.58 7.13 15.41
CA GLY A 188 -3.47 5.98 16.30
C GLY A 188 -4.11 4.74 15.67
N ALA A 189 -5.05 4.11 16.37
CA ALA A 189 -5.77 2.93 15.89
C ALA A 189 -7.15 3.23 15.26
N VAL A 190 -7.49 4.51 15.04
CA VAL A 190 -8.83 4.93 14.62
C VAL A 190 -8.77 5.63 13.26
N THR A 191 -9.67 5.25 12.35
CA THR A 191 -9.90 5.99 11.10
C THR A 191 -10.56 7.33 11.40
N PRO A 192 -9.99 8.48 10.97
CA PRO A 192 -10.59 9.79 11.18
C PRO A 192 -11.94 9.93 10.47
N ARG A 193 -12.94 10.49 11.16
CA ARG A 193 -14.28 10.66 10.61
C ARG A 193 -14.33 11.39 9.25
N PRO A 194 -13.59 12.49 9.00
CA PRO A 194 -13.66 13.22 7.72
C PRO A 194 -13.37 12.39 6.48
N VAL A 195 -12.73 11.23 6.60
CA VAL A 195 -12.42 10.31 5.49
C VAL A 195 -13.33 9.06 5.44
N THR A 196 -14.49 9.11 6.14
CA THR A 196 -15.50 8.03 6.17
C THR A 196 -16.91 8.50 5.80
N THR A 197 -17.09 9.81 5.58
CA THR A 197 -18.40 10.44 5.37
C THR A 197 -18.91 10.30 3.94
N MET A 198 -20.20 10.52 3.76
CA MET A 198 -20.86 10.50 2.45
C MET A 198 -20.26 11.54 1.51
N GLU A 199 -19.96 12.75 2.02
CA GLU A 199 -19.37 13.86 1.27
C GLU A 199 -17.96 13.50 0.76
N PHE A 200 -17.14 12.88 1.63
CA PHE A 200 -15.83 12.35 1.23
C PHE A 200 -15.97 11.29 0.13
N LEU A 201 -16.86 10.32 0.32
CA LEU A 201 -17.06 9.23 -0.64
C LEU A 201 -17.61 9.75 -1.98
N ALA A 202 -18.47 10.79 -1.94
CA ALA A 202 -18.95 11.47 -3.16
C ALA A 202 -17.80 12.15 -3.93
N ALA A 203 -16.85 12.78 -3.20
CA ALA A 203 -15.64 13.35 -3.81
C ALA A 203 -14.74 12.27 -4.42
N VAL A 204 -14.55 11.15 -3.71
CA VAL A 204 -13.79 9.98 -4.22
C VAL A 204 -14.47 9.43 -5.47
N ARG A 205 -15.78 9.16 -5.44
CA ARG A 205 -16.55 8.66 -6.60
C ARG A 205 -16.43 9.57 -7.81
N ARG A 206 -16.55 10.90 -7.61
CA ARG A 206 -16.35 11.89 -8.69
C ARG A 206 -14.95 11.77 -9.31
N GLY A 207 -13.91 11.54 -8.47
CA GLY A 207 -12.54 11.35 -8.91
C GLY A 207 -12.30 10.06 -9.69
N LEU A 208 -13.05 9.01 -9.40
CA LEU A 208 -12.97 7.73 -10.07
C LEU A 208 -13.62 7.78 -11.46
N GLY A 209 -13.07 7.01 -12.39
CA GLY A 209 -13.75 6.71 -13.66
C GLY A 209 -14.91 5.72 -13.43
N PRO A 210 -15.77 5.50 -14.47
CA PRO A 210 -16.95 4.62 -14.36
C PRO A 210 -16.64 3.19 -13.90
N SER A 211 -15.46 2.69 -14.26
CA SER A 211 -14.98 1.37 -13.85
C SER A 211 -14.06 1.42 -12.63
N GLY A 212 -13.91 2.58 -11.99
CA GLY A 212 -12.97 2.77 -10.90
C GLY A 212 -13.31 2.00 -9.65
N LEU A 213 -12.29 1.79 -8.81
CA LEU A 213 -12.38 1.05 -7.56
C LEU A 213 -11.98 1.93 -6.37
N TYR A 214 -12.80 1.95 -5.35
CA TYR A 214 -12.45 2.45 -4.02
C TYR A 214 -12.23 1.28 -3.06
N VAL A 215 -11.12 1.33 -2.31
CA VAL A 215 -10.79 0.36 -1.26
C VAL A 215 -10.44 1.10 0.01
N ALA A 216 -10.94 0.62 1.15
CA ALA A 216 -10.66 1.21 2.46
C ALA A 216 -10.25 0.15 3.47
N ASN A 217 -9.21 0.44 4.24
CA ASN A 217 -8.91 -0.30 5.45
C ASN A 217 -9.73 0.28 6.61
N CYS A 218 -10.47 -0.58 7.32
CA CYS A 218 -11.27 -0.25 8.48
C CYS A 218 -10.81 -1.12 9.65
N GLY A 219 -10.20 -0.50 10.68
CA GLY A 219 -9.96 -1.16 11.96
C GLY A 219 -11.23 -1.16 12.78
N ASP A 220 -11.71 -2.33 13.22
CA ASP A 220 -12.95 -2.41 13.98
C ASP A 220 -12.87 -3.42 15.13
N HIS A 221 -13.78 -3.28 16.08
CA HIS A 221 -13.93 -4.15 17.23
C HIS A 221 -14.97 -5.26 16.96
N ALA A 222 -15.21 -6.09 17.98
CA ALA A 222 -16.13 -7.22 17.90
C ALA A 222 -17.58 -6.84 17.57
N ASP A 223 -18.00 -5.62 17.85
CA ASP A 223 -19.34 -5.13 17.53
C ASP A 223 -19.56 -4.76 16.06
N LEU A 224 -18.48 -4.63 15.28
CA LEU A 224 -18.46 -4.35 13.84
C LEU A 224 -19.26 -3.08 13.45
N ARG A 225 -19.33 -2.10 14.35
CA ARG A 225 -20.15 -0.90 14.15
C ARG A 225 -19.56 0.05 13.15
N LEU A 226 -18.22 0.20 13.14
CA LEU A 226 -17.53 1.09 12.20
C LEU A 226 -17.64 0.55 10.79
N ALA A 227 -17.29 -0.71 10.58
CA ALA A 227 -17.37 -1.37 9.27
C ALA A 227 -18.77 -1.33 8.68
N ARG A 228 -19.81 -1.61 9.49
CA ARG A 228 -21.21 -1.52 9.04
C ARG A 228 -21.62 -0.09 8.69
N SER A 229 -21.16 0.91 9.45
CA SER A 229 -21.46 2.31 9.17
C SER A 229 -20.76 2.80 7.91
N GLU A 230 -19.46 2.48 7.74
CA GLU A 230 -18.75 2.80 6.52
C GLU A 230 -19.36 2.11 5.29
N LEU A 231 -19.71 0.83 5.38
CA LEU A 231 -20.37 0.10 4.28
C LEU A 231 -21.74 0.70 3.92
N ARG A 232 -22.54 1.09 4.92
CA ARG A 232 -23.81 1.80 4.66
C ARG A 232 -23.54 3.11 3.91
N THR A 233 -22.53 3.87 4.34
CA THR A 233 -22.17 5.13 3.68
C THR A 233 -21.68 4.88 2.27
N MET A 234 -20.83 3.87 2.05
CA MET A 234 -20.37 3.46 0.72
C MET A 234 -21.53 3.05 -0.19
N ALA A 235 -22.49 2.28 0.33
CA ALA A 235 -23.64 1.79 -0.43
C ALA A 235 -24.66 2.88 -0.82
N THR A 236 -24.62 4.07 -0.19
CA THR A 236 -25.42 5.24 -0.64
C THR A 236 -24.75 5.96 -1.81
N VAL A 237 -23.44 5.78 -1.99
CA VAL A 237 -22.65 6.50 -2.99
C VAL A 237 -22.33 5.60 -4.20
N PHE A 238 -21.98 4.36 -3.96
CA PHE A 238 -21.54 3.41 -5.01
C PHE A 238 -22.60 2.34 -5.28
N ALA A 239 -22.64 1.85 -6.52
CA ALA A 239 -23.58 0.82 -6.95
C ALA A 239 -23.32 -0.54 -6.31
N ARG A 240 -22.06 -0.88 -6.05
CA ARG A 240 -21.64 -2.18 -5.49
C ARG A 240 -20.68 -1.99 -4.33
N VAL A 241 -20.83 -2.83 -3.31
CA VAL A 241 -19.94 -2.90 -2.15
C VAL A 241 -19.51 -4.34 -1.88
N GLY A 242 -18.35 -4.52 -1.28
CA GLY A 242 -17.81 -5.83 -0.93
C GLY A 242 -16.88 -5.75 0.27
N VAL A 243 -16.56 -6.90 0.85
CA VAL A 243 -15.74 -7.01 2.06
C VAL A 243 -14.70 -8.11 1.89
N ILE A 244 -13.48 -7.86 2.38
CA ILE A 244 -12.47 -8.90 2.60
C ILE A 244 -12.04 -8.82 4.06
N ALA A 245 -12.13 -9.94 4.77
CA ALA A 245 -11.56 -10.10 6.10
C ALA A 245 -11.46 -11.60 6.46
N ASP A 246 -10.74 -11.90 7.54
CA ASP A 246 -10.72 -13.25 8.09
C ASP A 246 -12.06 -13.60 8.75
N PRO A 247 -12.45 -14.90 8.77
CA PRO A 247 -13.73 -15.32 9.32
C PRO A 247 -13.96 -14.98 10.81
N PRO A 248 -12.97 -15.08 11.71
CA PRO A 248 -13.10 -14.61 13.09
C PRO A 248 -13.48 -13.14 13.21
N MET A 249 -12.88 -12.26 12.37
CA MET A 249 -13.20 -10.82 12.37
C MET A 249 -14.65 -10.58 11.93
N LEU A 250 -15.09 -11.20 10.82
CA LEU A 250 -16.48 -11.06 10.32
C LEU A 250 -17.54 -11.59 11.29
N LYS A 251 -17.14 -12.47 12.21
CA LYS A 251 -18.02 -13.01 13.28
C LYS A 251 -17.96 -12.19 14.57
N GLY A 252 -17.25 -11.06 14.57
CA GLY A 252 -17.13 -10.22 15.77
C GLY A 252 -16.41 -10.91 16.93
N ARG A 253 -15.37 -11.70 16.66
CA ARG A 253 -14.65 -12.46 17.69
C ARG A 253 -13.35 -11.81 18.15
N ARG A 254 -12.88 -10.80 17.46
CA ARG A 254 -11.65 -10.07 17.76
C ARG A 254 -11.66 -8.65 17.18
N TYR A 255 -10.74 -7.81 17.64
CA TYR A 255 -10.34 -6.59 16.95
C TYR A 255 -9.49 -6.95 15.71
N GLY A 256 -9.59 -6.17 14.65
CA GLY A 256 -8.75 -6.35 13.47
C GLY A 256 -9.15 -5.49 12.29
N ASN A 257 -8.48 -5.75 11.17
CA ASN A 257 -8.71 -5.03 9.92
C ASN A 257 -9.82 -5.69 9.10
N ILE A 258 -10.62 -4.87 8.46
CA ILE A 258 -11.62 -5.24 7.45
C ILE A 258 -11.36 -4.38 6.22
N VAL A 259 -11.17 -5.00 5.08
CA VAL A 259 -11.01 -4.29 3.81
C VAL A 259 -12.38 -4.14 3.14
N LEU A 260 -12.77 -2.91 2.90
CA LEU A 260 -14.03 -2.53 2.29
C LEU A 260 -13.79 -2.15 0.84
N LEU A 261 -14.63 -2.61 -0.08
CA LEU A 261 -14.53 -2.32 -1.51
C LEU A 261 -15.81 -1.66 -2.01
N ALA A 262 -15.70 -0.68 -2.91
CA ALA A 262 -16.84 -0.09 -3.60
C ALA A 262 -16.52 0.27 -5.05
N SER A 263 -17.51 0.12 -5.93
CA SER A 263 -17.37 0.44 -7.35
C SER A 263 -18.72 0.64 -8.03
N ASP A 264 -18.77 1.50 -9.03
CA ASP A 264 -19.91 1.59 -9.97
C ASP A 264 -19.79 0.59 -11.12
N GLY A 265 -18.55 0.23 -11.50
CA GLY A 265 -18.28 -0.70 -12.62
C GLY A 265 -18.42 -2.19 -12.26
N GLY A 266 -18.86 -2.50 -11.05
CA GLY A 266 -19.02 -3.88 -10.56
C GLY A 266 -17.87 -4.33 -9.64
N LEU A 267 -18.11 -5.40 -8.91
CA LEU A 267 -17.15 -6.14 -8.09
C LEU A 267 -17.31 -7.64 -8.44
N PRO A 268 -16.32 -8.50 -8.10
CA PRO A 268 -16.47 -9.94 -8.31
C PRO A 268 -17.77 -10.47 -7.69
N VAL A 269 -18.45 -11.36 -8.40
CA VAL A 269 -19.71 -11.95 -7.95
C VAL A 269 -19.45 -13.42 -7.56
N ALA A 270 -20.10 -13.87 -6.49
CA ALA A 270 -19.96 -15.25 -6.04
C ALA A 270 -20.25 -16.23 -7.19
N GLY A 271 -19.30 -17.13 -7.46
CA GLY A 271 -19.40 -18.12 -8.53
C GLY A 271 -18.80 -17.71 -9.87
N ASP A 272 -18.38 -16.43 -10.06
CA ASP A 272 -17.62 -16.07 -11.26
C ASP A 272 -16.13 -16.47 -11.16
N GLY A 273 -15.43 -16.50 -12.30
CA GLY A 273 -14.02 -16.87 -12.36
C GLY A 273 -13.11 -15.91 -11.59
N VAL A 274 -13.45 -14.63 -11.55
CA VAL A 274 -12.68 -13.60 -10.84
C VAL A 274 -12.79 -13.80 -9.32
N SER A 275 -14.00 -14.07 -8.82
CA SER A 275 -14.25 -14.39 -7.42
C SER A 275 -13.55 -15.68 -6.99
N ALA A 276 -13.53 -16.71 -7.85
CA ALA A 276 -12.82 -17.96 -7.59
C ALA A 276 -11.30 -17.73 -7.46
N GLN A 277 -10.72 -16.94 -8.37
CA GLN A 277 -9.29 -16.61 -8.33
C GLN A 277 -8.95 -15.76 -7.09
N LEU A 278 -9.76 -14.76 -6.77
CA LEU A 278 -9.62 -13.95 -5.56
C LEU A 278 -9.68 -14.83 -4.30
N THR A 279 -10.64 -15.74 -4.22
CA THR A 279 -10.77 -16.68 -3.10
C THR A 279 -9.50 -17.53 -2.93
N LYS A 280 -8.97 -18.08 -4.03
CA LYS A 280 -7.72 -18.86 -4.00
C LYS A 280 -6.55 -18.03 -3.44
N GLN A 281 -6.42 -16.79 -3.89
CA GLN A 281 -5.35 -15.88 -3.44
C GLN A 281 -5.49 -15.53 -1.95
N LEU A 282 -6.70 -15.26 -1.48
CA LEU A 282 -6.97 -14.92 -0.08
C LEU A 282 -6.75 -16.11 0.87
N LEU A 283 -6.99 -17.33 0.41
CA LEU A 283 -6.76 -18.54 1.21
C LEU A 283 -5.28 -18.94 1.28
N ALA A 284 -4.45 -18.52 0.34
CA ALA A 284 -3.04 -18.88 0.28
C ALA A 284 -2.16 -18.08 1.27
N GLY A 285 -2.66 -17.01 1.88
CA GLY A 285 -1.91 -16.19 2.84
C GLY A 285 -1.77 -16.81 4.22
N ALA A 286 -0.80 -16.34 5.02
CA ALA A 286 -0.59 -16.78 6.40
C ALA A 286 -1.82 -16.54 7.30
N VAL A 287 -2.61 -15.52 7.01
CA VAL A 287 -3.93 -15.28 7.62
C VAL A 287 -4.96 -15.41 6.50
N PRO A 288 -5.63 -16.56 6.37
CA PRO A 288 -6.64 -16.78 5.35
C PRO A 288 -7.82 -15.83 5.52
N ALA A 289 -8.26 -15.22 4.41
CA ALA A 289 -9.40 -14.33 4.39
C ALA A 289 -10.48 -14.81 3.42
N GLN A 290 -11.65 -14.17 3.50
CA GLN A 290 -12.79 -14.42 2.62
C GLN A 290 -13.22 -13.11 1.97
N TYR A 291 -13.44 -13.17 0.68
CA TYR A 291 -14.19 -12.15 -0.02
C TYR A 291 -15.69 -12.39 0.14
N ARG A 292 -16.43 -11.33 0.40
CA ARG A 292 -17.89 -11.30 0.48
C ARG A 292 -18.42 -10.28 -0.53
N ASP A 293 -19.28 -10.74 -1.40
CA ASP A 293 -19.86 -9.95 -2.49
C ASP A 293 -20.92 -8.93 -2.01
N ASP A 294 -21.49 -8.19 -2.94
CA ASP A 294 -22.49 -7.15 -2.66
C ASP A 294 -23.74 -7.69 -1.94
N VAL A 295 -24.20 -8.89 -2.31
CA VAL A 295 -25.41 -9.49 -1.70
C VAL A 295 -25.15 -9.77 -0.22
N TRP A 296 -24.08 -10.46 0.10
CA TRP A 296 -23.71 -10.75 1.47
C TRP A 296 -23.43 -9.46 2.26
N THR A 297 -22.70 -8.51 1.65
CA THR A 297 -22.29 -7.27 2.30
C THR A 297 -23.49 -6.40 2.66
N ARG A 298 -24.53 -6.34 1.80
CA ARG A 298 -25.77 -5.63 2.09
C ARG A 298 -26.53 -6.27 3.24
N ALA A 299 -26.57 -7.58 3.34
CA ALA A 299 -27.17 -8.28 4.49
C ALA A 299 -26.38 -8.01 5.79
N PHE A 300 -25.04 -8.03 5.71
CA PHE A 300 -24.16 -7.76 6.85
C PHE A 300 -24.34 -6.34 7.42
N MET A 301 -24.39 -5.32 6.58
CA MET A 301 -24.57 -3.94 7.03
C MET A 301 -26.01 -3.65 7.51
N ALA A 302 -26.99 -4.45 7.11
CA ALA A 302 -28.38 -4.30 7.57
C ALA A 302 -28.53 -4.59 9.07
N ALA A 303 -27.64 -5.39 9.65
CA ALA A 303 -27.65 -5.74 11.07
C ALA A 303 -27.21 -4.59 12.01
N GLY A 304 -26.86 -3.40 11.49
CA GLY A 304 -26.45 -2.24 12.28
C GLY A 304 -25.73 -1.19 11.45
N GLY A 305 -25.17 -0.19 12.11
CA GLY A 305 -24.49 0.92 11.46
C GLY A 305 -25.45 2.04 11.00
N ARG A 306 -24.88 3.19 10.70
CA ARG A 306 -25.59 4.37 10.20
C ARG A 306 -24.78 5.00 9.06
N VAL A 307 -25.44 5.76 8.20
CA VAL A 307 -24.76 6.62 7.22
C VAL A 307 -24.01 7.71 7.98
N LEU A 308 -22.77 7.94 7.59
CA LEU A 308 -21.89 8.93 8.19
C LEU A 308 -21.88 10.19 7.29
N TYR A 309 -22.12 11.33 7.91
CA TYR A 309 -22.09 12.65 7.27
C TYR A 309 -21.02 13.52 7.91
N ASP A 310 -20.60 14.55 7.22
CA ASP A 310 -19.79 15.60 7.83
C ASP A 310 -20.54 16.23 9.01
N ASP A 311 -19.82 16.63 10.05
CA ASP A 311 -20.46 17.29 11.18
C ASP A 311 -20.91 18.71 10.77
N PRO A 312 -22.15 19.11 11.04
CA PRO A 312 -22.70 20.40 10.58
C PRO A 312 -22.01 21.64 11.19
N GLY A 313 -21.03 21.46 12.07
CA GLY A 313 -20.31 22.54 12.75
C GLY A 313 -18.82 22.63 12.47
N VAL A 314 -18.24 21.71 11.69
CA VAL A 314 -16.82 21.76 11.30
C VAL A 314 -16.72 22.35 9.90
N GLY A 315 -17.06 23.61 9.77
CA GLY A 315 -16.60 24.43 8.67
C GLY A 315 -15.07 24.45 8.72
N LEU A 316 -14.44 24.26 7.57
CA LEU A 316 -13.00 24.28 7.35
C LEU A 316 -12.32 25.45 8.10
N CYS A 317 -11.95 25.27 9.37
CA CYS A 317 -10.91 26.08 9.97
C CYS A 317 -9.58 25.59 9.40
N HIS A 318 -9.22 26.14 8.25
CA HIS A 318 -7.83 26.30 7.87
C HIS A 318 -7.29 27.44 8.72
N GLU A 319 -6.76 27.12 9.89
CA GLU A 319 -5.81 28.01 10.55
C GLU A 319 -4.57 27.19 10.87
N LEU A 320 -3.51 27.57 10.11
CA LEU A 320 -2.06 27.57 10.34
C LEU A 320 -1.39 26.30 10.85
#